data_cfd856d45abef656367b5ec572ee49d6
#
_entry.id   cfd856d45abef656367b5ec572ee49d6
#
_cell.length_a   1.000
_cell.length_b   1.000
_cell.length_c   1.000
_cell.angle_alpha   90.00
_cell.angle_beta   90.00
_cell.angle_gamma   90.00
#
_symmetry.space_group_name_H-M   'P 1'
#
loop_
_entity.id
_entity.type
_entity.pdbx_description
1 polymer ?
#
loop_
_entity_poly.entity_id
_entity_poly.type
_entity_poly.pdbx_seq_one_letter_code
_entity_poly.pdbx_strand_id
1 'polypeptide(L)'
;MIFRYYACAAYSGISPPKYDVELGYIVGGVEENPVPCDNPSSSAECMTTLQANQDSVLIRYAVKPEYSVNETSTIRIQACYGPNNIVDRPWRKYNNVISKNKQCSFDLVTNLPPQGEYTYFISENTPSSVYFIQVLEICADGTYCSFGNSTYFNVNQIADTPAWLMGITGGLAALGPLTLIGFFVFEHKMKKKN
;
A
#
# COMPACT_ATOMS: atom_id res chain seq x y z
N MET A 1 12.57 29.84 5.95
CA MET A 1 11.82 28.56 6.07
C MET A 1 12.17 27.73 4.86
N ILE A 2 13.09 26.79 4.98
CA ILE A 2 13.62 26.01 3.85
C ILE A 2 12.66 24.83 3.68
N PHE A 3 11.81 24.91 2.65
CA PHE A 3 11.05 23.76 2.18
C PHE A 3 12.05 22.71 1.68
N ARG A 4 12.34 21.71 2.49
CA ARG A 4 12.95 20.49 1.98
C ARG A 4 11.88 19.78 1.16
N TYR A 5 11.88 20.03 -0.14
CA TYR A 5 11.32 19.09 -1.08
C TYR A 5 11.98 17.73 -0.78
N TYR A 6 11.21 16.78 -0.31
CA TYR A 6 11.64 15.39 -0.35
C TYR A 6 11.72 15.05 -1.84
N ALA A 7 12.89 15.32 -2.40
CA ALA A 7 13.21 14.93 -3.76
C ALA A 7 12.85 13.45 -3.90
N CYS A 8 12.05 13.12 -4.91
CA CYS A 8 11.88 11.75 -5.37
C CYS A 8 13.25 11.10 -5.35
N ALA A 9 13.42 10.08 -4.54
CA ALA A 9 14.71 9.48 -4.31
C ALA A 9 15.28 9.04 -5.66
N ALA A 10 16.36 9.65 -6.09
CA ALA A 10 17.02 9.31 -7.33
C ALA A 10 17.65 7.92 -7.15
N TYR A 11 17.27 6.98 -8.02
CA TYR A 11 17.93 5.69 -8.07
C TYR A 11 19.33 5.84 -8.68
N SER A 12 20.33 5.14 -8.12
CA SER A 12 21.68 5.18 -8.64
C SER A 12 21.75 4.50 -10.02
N GLY A 13 22.27 5.22 -11.01
CA GLY A 13 22.45 4.70 -12.37
C GLY A 13 21.22 4.77 -13.28
N ILE A 14 20.15 5.44 -12.85
CA ILE A 14 18.94 5.61 -13.65
C ILE A 14 18.75 7.09 -13.97
N SER A 15 18.25 7.36 -15.19
CA SER A 15 17.90 8.70 -15.64
C SER A 15 16.86 9.36 -14.71
N PRO A 16 16.75 10.70 -14.69
CA PRO A 16 15.73 11.40 -13.92
C PRO A 16 14.32 10.91 -14.29
N PRO A 17 13.31 11.16 -13.44
CA PRO A 17 11.95 10.66 -13.66
C PRO A 17 11.39 11.18 -14.98
N LYS A 18 11.19 10.25 -15.93
CA LYS A 18 10.76 10.50 -17.30
C LYS A 18 9.24 10.40 -17.46
N TYR A 19 8.57 9.71 -16.53
CA TYR A 19 7.14 9.44 -16.61
C TYR A 19 6.33 10.35 -15.71
N ASP A 20 5.24 10.88 -16.26
CA ASP A 20 4.13 11.41 -15.48
C ASP A 20 3.17 10.26 -15.17
N VAL A 21 2.78 10.16 -13.90
CA VAL A 21 1.89 9.10 -13.42
C VAL A 21 0.71 9.75 -12.72
N GLU A 22 -0.45 9.65 -13.36
CA GLU A 22 -1.71 10.16 -12.85
C GLU A 22 -2.55 9.00 -12.29
N LEU A 23 -3.23 9.26 -11.17
CA LEU A 23 -4.15 8.30 -10.57
C LEU A 23 -5.59 8.74 -10.79
N GLY A 24 -6.45 7.80 -11.15
CA GLY A 24 -7.88 7.88 -10.99
C GLY A 24 -8.33 6.83 -9.96
N TYR A 25 -9.46 7.03 -9.32
CA TYR A 25 -9.99 6.07 -8.35
C TYR A 25 -11.36 5.59 -8.80
N ILE A 26 -11.61 4.30 -8.70
CA ILE A 26 -12.90 3.70 -8.98
C ILE A 26 -13.47 3.25 -7.65
N VAL A 27 -14.36 4.07 -7.09
CA VAL A 27 -15.02 3.84 -5.81
C VAL A 27 -16.47 3.45 -6.04
N GLY A 28 -16.87 2.27 -5.60
CA GLY A 28 -18.24 1.78 -5.85
C GLY A 28 -18.60 1.66 -7.33
N GLY A 29 -17.62 1.52 -8.23
CA GLY A 29 -17.83 1.43 -9.69
C GLY A 29 -17.91 2.79 -10.42
N VAL A 30 -17.70 3.91 -9.73
CA VAL A 30 -17.68 5.25 -10.31
C VAL A 30 -16.24 5.77 -10.29
N GLU A 31 -15.79 6.34 -11.41
CA GLU A 31 -14.48 6.97 -11.49
C GLU A 31 -14.51 8.34 -10.79
N GLU A 32 -13.66 8.52 -9.80
CA GLU A 32 -13.44 9.76 -9.08
C GLU A 32 -12.06 10.32 -9.38
N ASN A 33 -11.97 11.62 -9.63
CA ASN A 33 -10.68 12.29 -9.78
C ASN A 33 -10.09 12.57 -8.40
N PRO A 34 -8.87 12.12 -8.12
CA PRO A 34 -8.24 12.37 -6.83
C PRO A 34 -7.93 13.85 -6.62
N VAL A 35 -8.06 14.28 -5.38
CA VAL A 35 -7.40 15.51 -4.95
C VAL A 35 -5.90 15.20 -4.83
N PRO A 36 -5.00 15.89 -5.55
CA PRO A 36 -3.57 15.62 -5.47
C PRO A 36 -3.07 15.81 -4.03
N CYS A 37 -2.42 14.79 -3.49
CA CYS A 37 -1.76 14.86 -2.19
C CYS A 37 -0.26 14.63 -2.37
N ASP A 38 0.50 15.71 -2.39
CA ASP A 38 1.95 15.68 -2.60
C ASP A 38 2.73 15.48 -1.29
N ASN A 39 2.07 15.64 -0.14
CA ASN A 39 2.73 15.56 1.15
C ASN A 39 2.09 14.50 2.07
N PRO A 40 2.69 13.31 2.18
CA PRO A 40 2.20 12.23 3.02
C PRO A 40 2.39 12.47 4.53
N SER A 41 3.07 13.54 4.91
CA SER A 41 3.28 13.93 6.32
C SER A 41 2.11 14.72 6.90
N SER A 42 1.32 15.36 6.06
CA SER A 42 0.06 15.94 6.47
C SER A 42 -0.95 14.79 6.56
N SER A 43 -1.50 14.60 7.74
CA SER A 43 -2.53 13.65 8.09
C SER A 43 -3.52 13.27 6.97
N ALA A 44 -4.25 12.20 7.17
CA ALA A 44 -5.30 11.60 6.34
C ALA A 44 -6.27 12.55 5.58
N GLU A 45 -6.16 13.86 5.78
CA GLU A 45 -7.09 14.87 5.25
C GLU A 45 -6.95 15.16 3.75
N CYS A 46 -5.78 14.89 3.17
CA CYS A 46 -5.58 15.16 1.75
C CYS A 46 -5.56 13.90 0.87
N MET A 47 -5.56 12.71 1.47
CA MET A 47 -5.46 11.48 0.70
C MET A 47 -6.81 10.81 0.54
N THR A 48 -7.15 10.44 -0.69
CA THR A 48 -8.29 9.56 -0.94
C THR A 48 -8.04 8.23 -0.24
N THR A 49 -9.04 7.77 0.52
CA THR A 49 -8.98 6.48 1.21
C THR A 49 -9.81 5.46 0.45
N LEU A 50 -9.15 4.41 -0.02
CA LEU A 50 -9.72 3.31 -0.77
C LEU A 50 -9.92 2.09 0.12
N GLN A 51 -10.97 1.31 -0.16
CA GLN A 51 -11.27 0.09 0.57
C GLN A 51 -10.74 -1.13 -0.20
N ALA A 52 -9.95 -1.95 0.46
CA ALA A 52 -9.51 -3.22 -0.12
C ALA A 52 -10.73 -4.10 -0.47
N ASN A 53 -10.62 -4.89 -1.54
CA ASN A 53 -11.67 -5.76 -2.08
C ASN A 53 -12.98 -5.04 -2.54
N GLN A 54 -12.95 -3.72 -2.69
CA GLN A 54 -14.09 -2.94 -3.18
C GLN A 54 -13.68 -1.95 -4.27
N ASP A 55 -12.55 -1.28 -4.08
CA ASP A 55 -12.13 -0.18 -4.91
C ASP A 55 -10.95 -0.56 -5.82
N SER A 56 -10.77 0.24 -6.86
CA SER A 56 -9.68 0.08 -7.81
C SER A 56 -8.95 1.39 -8.03
N VAL A 57 -7.69 1.29 -8.43
CA VAL A 57 -6.86 2.42 -8.84
C VAL A 57 -6.65 2.35 -10.34
N LEU A 58 -7.03 3.41 -11.04
CA LEU A 58 -6.74 3.61 -12.45
C LEU A 58 -5.42 4.37 -12.56
N ILE A 59 -4.44 3.77 -13.20
CA ILE A 59 -3.08 4.28 -13.33
C ILE A 59 -2.88 4.68 -14.78
N ARG A 60 -2.76 5.98 -15.04
CA ARG A 60 -2.41 6.53 -16.34
C ARG A 60 -0.95 6.94 -16.32
N TYR A 61 -0.19 6.51 -17.29
CA TYR A 61 1.24 6.81 -17.36
C TYR A 61 1.62 7.21 -18.79
N ALA A 62 2.38 8.28 -18.88
CA ALA A 62 2.86 8.83 -20.14
C ALA A 62 4.29 9.35 -20.01
N VAL A 63 5.02 9.34 -21.11
CA VAL A 63 6.34 9.97 -21.18
C VAL A 63 6.16 11.49 -21.18
N LYS A 64 6.92 12.19 -20.33
CA LYS A 64 6.91 13.65 -20.28
C LYS A 64 7.31 14.27 -21.63
N PRO A 65 6.75 15.43 -22.00
CA PRO A 65 6.95 16.04 -23.32
C PRO A 65 8.41 16.32 -23.69
N GLU A 66 9.28 16.49 -22.68
CA GLU A 66 10.71 16.74 -22.88
C GLU A 66 11.51 15.48 -23.25
N TYR A 67 10.92 14.29 -23.19
CA TYR A 67 11.57 13.02 -23.51
C TYR A 67 10.90 12.33 -24.70
N SER A 68 11.68 11.54 -25.42
CA SER A 68 11.15 10.69 -26.49
C SER A 68 10.64 9.36 -25.94
N VAL A 69 9.57 8.85 -26.54
CA VAL A 69 9.08 7.50 -26.29
C VAL A 69 10.03 6.47 -26.90
N ASN A 70 10.42 5.48 -26.12
CA ASN A 70 11.17 4.33 -26.62
C ASN A 70 10.23 3.14 -26.81
N GLU A 71 9.82 2.86 -28.03
CA GLU A 71 8.86 1.80 -28.34
C GLU A 71 9.38 0.37 -28.06
N THR A 72 10.69 0.21 -27.89
CA THR A 72 11.29 -1.09 -27.58
C THR A 72 11.38 -1.36 -26.08
N SER A 73 11.08 -0.36 -25.25
CA SER A 73 11.05 -0.53 -23.80
C SER A 73 9.69 -1.08 -23.34
N THR A 74 9.71 -1.71 -22.18
CA THR A 74 8.49 -2.19 -21.52
C THR A 74 8.34 -1.54 -20.15
N ILE A 75 7.10 -1.48 -19.68
CA ILE A 75 6.78 -0.87 -18.39
C ILE A 75 6.45 -1.96 -17.36
N ARG A 76 7.00 -1.77 -16.17
CA ARG A 76 6.62 -2.45 -14.94
C ARG A 76 5.98 -1.45 -13.99
N ILE A 77 4.82 -1.80 -13.45
CA ILE A 77 4.12 -0.99 -12.46
C ILE A 77 4.16 -1.72 -11.12
N GLN A 78 4.52 -0.99 -10.08
CA GLN A 78 4.55 -1.51 -8.71
C GLN A 78 3.95 -0.53 -7.72
N ALA A 79 3.34 -1.04 -6.65
CA ALA A 79 2.89 -0.25 -5.53
C ALA A 79 3.97 -0.20 -4.45
N CYS A 80 4.19 1.00 -3.93
CA CYS A 80 5.22 1.31 -2.96
C CYS A 80 4.59 1.88 -1.69
N TYR A 81 5.16 1.57 -0.54
CA TYR A 81 4.76 2.17 0.73
C TYR A 81 5.17 3.64 0.81
N GLY A 82 4.29 4.48 1.33
CA GLY A 82 4.60 5.88 1.63
C GLY A 82 5.71 6.03 2.68
N PRO A 83 6.42 7.17 2.70
CA PRO A 83 7.62 7.36 3.53
C PRO A 83 7.36 7.22 5.03
N ASN A 84 6.20 7.60 5.54
CA ASN A 84 5.86 7.47 6.96
C ASN A 84 5.67 6.00 7.40
N ASN A 85 5.42 5.09 6.46
CA ASN A 85 5.17 3.68 6.74
C ASN A 85 6.42 2.80 6.68
N ILE A 86 7.59 3.40 6.47
CA ILE A 86 8.88 2.71 6.40
C ILE A 86 9.80 3.01 7.59
N VAL A 87 9.53 4.08 8.37
CA VAL A 87 10.45 4.60 9.40
C VAL A 87 10.81 3.54 10.45
N ASP A 88 9.82 2.82 10.99
CA ASP A 88 10.02 1.81 12.04
C ASP A 88 9.96 0.37 11.51
N ARG A 89 10.08 0.21 10.18
CA ARG A 89 9.90 -1.09 9.51
C ARG A 89 11.07 -1.43 8.59
N PRO A 90 12.16 -2.00 9.13
CA PRO A 90 13.37 -2.29 8.34
C PRO A 90 13.15 -3.24 7.16
N TRP A 91 12.08 -4.04 7.20
CA TRP A 91 11.67 -4.90 6.07
C TRP A 91 11.02 -4.14 4.91
N ARG A 92 10.70 -2.83 5.07
CA ARG A 92 10.18 -1.92 4.03
C ARG A 92 11.18 -0.82 3.69
N LYS A 93 12.45 -1.00 4.02
CA LYS A 93 13.48 0.02 3.88
C LYS A 93 13.68 0.41 2.42
N TYR A 94 13.70 1.73 2.18
CA TYR A 94 14.12 2.29 0.91
C TYR A 94 15.57 1.92 0.59
N ASN A 95 15.84 1.62 -0.68
CA ASN A 95 17.17 1.47 -1.22
C ASN A 95 17.25 2.17 -2.59
N ASN A 96 18.36 2.86 -2.85
CA ASN A 96 18.60 3.54 -4.12
C ASN A 96 18.91 2.58 -5.29
N VAL A 97 19.08 1.29 -5.01
CA VAL A 97 19.17 0.23 -6.02
C VAL A 97 17.81 -0.45 -6.11
N ILE A 98 17.13 -0.37 -7.26
CA ILE A 98 15.76 -0.89 -7.45
C ILE A 98 15.61 -2.33 -6.99
N SER A 99 16.53 -3.22 -7.38
CA SER A 99 16.48 -4.65 -7.01
C SER A 99 16.59 -4.92 -5.50
N LYS A 100 17.06 -3.94 -4.72
CA LYS A 100 17.20 -4.00 -3.26
C LYS A 100 16.16 -3.15 -2.53
N ASN A 101 15.31 -2.43 -3.26
CA ASN A 101 14.32 -1.52 -2.69
C ASN A 101 13.12 -2.31 -2.15
N LYS A 102 13.04 -2.45 -0.82
CA LYS A 102 11.95 -3.15 -0.14
C LYS A 102 10.72 -2.27 0.10
N GLN A 103 10.82 -0.97 -0.18
CA GLN A 103 9.68 -0.05 -0.11
C GLN A 103 8.64 -0.37 -1.20
N CYS A 104 9.11 -0.76 -2.39
CA CYS A 104 8.30 -1.12 -3.54
C CYS A 104 8.28 -2.65 -3.69
N SER A 105 7.41 -3.32 -2.96
CA SER A 105 7.37 -4.78 -2.88
C SER A 105 6.17 -5.41 -3.58
N PHE A 106 5.22 -4.62 -4.06
CA PHE A 106 4.03 -5.13 -4.73
C PHE A 106 4.13 -4.91 -6.23
N ASP A 107 4.50 -5.94 -6.96
CA ASP A 107 4.43 -5.93 -8.43
C ASP A 107 2.97 -6.06 -8.86
N LEU A 108 2.46 -5.05 -9.57
CA LEU A 108 1.09 -5.05 -10.06
C LEU A 108 1.02 -5.68 -11.44
N VAL A 109 1.89 -5.25 -12.34
CA VAL A 109 1.95 -5.73 -13.72
C VAL A 109 3.32 -5.45 -14.34
N THR A 110 3.69 -6.26 -15.32
CA THR A 110 4.93 -6.14 -16.11
C THR A 110 4.62 -6.25 -17.60
N ASN A 111 5.56 -5.85 -18.44
CA ASN A 111 5.49 -5.94 -19.91
C ASN A 111 4.34 -5.13 -20.54
N LEU A 112 4.03 -3.97 -19.99
CA LEU A 112 3.11 -3.02 -20.61
C LEU A 112 3.83 -2.16 -21.67
N PRO A 113 3.07 -1.53 -22.60
CA PRO A 113 3.62 -0.59 -23.55
C PRO A 113 4.18 0.67 -22.84
N PRO A 114 5.04 1.48 -23.51
CA PRO A 114 5.68 2.63 -22.91
C PRO A 114 4.74 3.74 -22.41
N GLN A 115 3.51 3.74 -22.86
CA GLN A 115 2.46 4.67 -22.39
C GLN A 115 1.10 3.99 -22.46
N GLY A 116 0.18 4.38 -21.59
CA GLY A 116 -1.15 3.81 -21.53
C GLY A 116 -1.80 3.95 -20.16
N GLU A 117 -2.76 3.07 -19.92
CA GLU A 117 -3.48 2.99 -18.65
C GLU A 117 -3.58 1.54 -18.16
N TYR A 118 -3.66 1.38 -16.86
CA TYR A 118 -3.83 0.10 -16.20
C TYR A 118 -4.72 0.25 -14.98
N THR A 119 -5.74 -0.61 -14.85
CA THR A 119 -6.62 -0.63 -13.69
C THR A 119 -6.18 -1.73 -12.73
N TYR A 120 -5.85 -1.34 -11.51
CA TYR A 120 -5.48 -2.24 -10.42
C TYR A 120 -6.62 -2.38 -9.43
N PHE A 121 -7.18 -3.57 -9.27
CA PHE A 121 -8.13 -3.89 -8.23
C PHE A 121 -7.38 -4.17 -6.92
N ILE A 122 -7.73 -3.44 -5.83
CA ILE A 122 -7.05 -3.58 -4.54
C ILE A 122 -7.47 -4.89 -3.89
N SER A 123 -6.54 -5.83 -3.80
CA SER A 123 -6.77 -7.13 -3.19
C SER A 123 -7.14 -7.02 -1.71
N GLU A 124 -7.96 -7.94 -1.21
CA GLU A 124 -8.32 -8.07 0.22
C GLU A 124 -7.10 -8.22 1.15
N ASN A 125 -6.02 -8.81 0.64
CA ASN A 125 -4.77 -9.00 1.40
C ASN A 125 -3.85 -7.77 1.41
N THR A 126 -4.29 -6.65 0.79
CA THR A 126 -3.50 -5.41 0.78
C THR A 126 -3.53 -4.76 2.17
N PRO A 127 -2.39 -4.62 2.87
CA PRO A 127 -2.36 -4.05 4.21
C PRO A 127 -2.81 -2.59 4.25
N SER A 128 -3.47 -2.17 5.33
CA SER A 128 -3.77 -0.76 5.56
C SER A 128 -2.49 0.06 5.62
N SER A 129 -2.34 1.00 4.70
CA SER A 129 -1.13 1.82 4.58
C SER A 129 -1.34 2.96 3.58
N VAL A 130 -0.43 3.93 3.63
CA VAL A 130 -0.28 4.91 2.55
C VAL A 130 0.59 4.30 1.46
N TYR A 131 0.15 4.44 0.22
CA TYR A 131 0.82 3.93 -0.97
C TYR A 131 1.06 5.03 -1.99
N PHE A 132 1.99 4.78 -2.91
CA PHE A 132 2.12 5.46 -4.18
C PHE A 132 2.43 4.44 -5.26
N ILE A 133 2.15 4.78 -6.50
CA ILE A 133 2.46 3.93 -7.65
C ILE A 133 3.78 4.37 -8.25
N GLN A 134 4.65 3.41 -8.51
CA GLN A 134 5.88 3.60 -9.25
C GLN A 134 5.81 2.88 -10.59
N VAL A 135 6.10 3.61 -11.64
CA VAL A 135 6.24 3.12 -13.01
C VAL A 135 7.73 3.02 -13.32
N LEU A 136 8.19 1.87 -13.75
CA LEU A 136 9.59 1.59 -14.12
C LEU A 136 9.68 1.24 -15.59
N GLU A 137 10.56 1.92 -16.31
CA GLU A 137 10.90 1.59 -17.70
C GLU A 137 12.03 0.55 -17.72
N ILE A 138 11.79 -0.54 -18.41
CA ILE A 138 12.76 -1.61 -18.65
C ILE A 138 13.20 -1.49 -20.11
N CYS A 139 14.47 -1.21 -20.33
CA CYS A 139 15.05 -1.14 -21.68
C CYS A 139 15.23 -2.52 -22.32
N ALA A 140 15.50 -2.53 -23.62
CA ALA A 140 15.64 -3.76 -24.40
C ALA A 140 16.78 -4.70 -23.89
N ASP A 141 17.74 -4.16 -23.15
CA ASP A 141 18.82 -4.91 -22.50
C ASP A 141 18.40 -5.52 -21.12
N GLY A 142 17.16 -5.29 -20.68
CA GLY A 142 16.62 -5.76 -19.42
C GLY A 142 17.02 -4.88 -18.21
N THR A 143 17.70 -3.77 -18.42
CA THR A 143 18.02 -2.82 -17.34
C THR A 143 16.93 -1.80 -17.12
N TYR A 144 16.87 -1.22 -15.92
CA TYR A 144 15.96 -0.11 -15.62
C TYR A 144 16.55 1.19 -16.13
N CYS A 145 15.84 1.87 -17.04
CA CYS A 145 16.31 3.07 -17.72
C CYS A 145 15.74 4.35 -17.13
N SER A 146 14.51 4.30 -16.68
CA SER A 146 13.81 5.46 -16.14
C SER A 146 12.68 5.03 -15.21
N PHE A 147 12.06 6.00 -14.54
CA PHE A 147 10.94 5.79 -13.65
C PHE A 147 10.00 6.99 -13.60
N GLY A 148 8.83 6.80 -12.99
CA GLY A 148 7.91 7.85 -12.59
C GLY A 148 7.18 7.43 -11.33
N ASN A 149 6.77 8.41 -10.51
CA ASN A 149 6.01 8.16 -9.28
C ASN A 149 4.72 8.97 -9.33
N SER A 150 3.65 8.38 -8.80
CA SER A 150 2.38 9.06 -8.61
C SER A 150 2.34 9.88 -7.31
N THR A 151 1.22 10.55 -7.09
CA THR A 151 0.80 11.06 -5.78
C THR A 151 0.45 9.92 -4.82
N TYR A 152 0.21 10.26 -3.55
CA TYR A 152 -0.07 9.29 -2.49
C TYR A 152 -1.57 9.05 -2.33
N PHE A 153 -1.94 7.83 -1.95
CA PHE A 153 -3.29 7.42 -1.57
C PHE A 153 -3.26 6.49 -0.37
N ASN A 154 -4.37 6.42 0.35
CA ASN A 154 -4.50 5.55 1.52
C ASN A 154 -5.35 4.33 1.18
N VAL A 155 -4.97 3.17 1.71
CA VAL A 155 -5.76 1.94 1.61
C VAL A 155 -6.15 1.49 3.01
N ASN A 156 -7.43 1.22 3.21
CA ASN A 156 -7.95 0.56 4.38
C ASN A 156 -8.24 -0.90 4.06
N GLN A 157 -7.67 -1.78 4.84
CA GLN A 157 -7.97 -3.21 4.78
C GLN A 157 -9.37 -3.48 5.35
N ILE A 158 -10.02 -4.50 4.84
CA ILE A 158 -11.24 -5.03 5.46
C ILE A 158 -10.88 -5.60 6.85
N ALA A 159 -11.74 -5.35 7.83
CA ALA A 159 -11.56 -5.96 9.15
C ALA A 159 -11.64 -7.49 9.05
N ASP A 160 -10.50 -8.16 9.20
CA ASP A 160 -10.39 -9.63 9.12
C ASP A 160 -11.23 -10.36 10.17
N THR A 161 -11.57 -9.70 11.25
CA THR A 161 -12.35 -10.27 12.36
C THR A 161 -13.69 -9.57 12.48
N PRO A 162 -14.78 -10.21 12.04
CA PRO A 162 -16.11 -9.66 12.26
C PRO A 162 -16.42 -9.55 13.75
N ALA A 163 -17.15 -8.53 14.15
CA ALA A 163 -17.43 -8.21 15.56
C ALA A 163 -18.06 -9.37 16.34
N TRP A 164 -18.87 -10.21 15.67
CA TRP A 164 -19.48 -11.39 16.28
C TRP A 164 -18.43 -12.45 16.68
N LEU A 165 -17.33 -12.60 15.93
CA LEU A 165 -16.26 -13.54 16.24
C LEU A 165 -15.49 -13.10 17.49
N MET A 166 -15.26 -11.78 17.65
CA MET A 166 -14.66 -11.24 18.89
C MET A 166 -15.58 -11.49 20.11
N GLY A 167 -16.88 -11.41 19.92
CA GLY A 167 -17.84 -11.75 20.99
C GLY A 167 -17.77 -13.22 21.42
N ILE A 168 -17.70 -14.15 20.46
CA ILE A 168 -17.60 -15.58 20.73
C ILE A 168 -16.27 -15.93 21.40
N THR A 169 -15.15 -15.42 20.89
CA THR A 169 -13.82 -15.70 21.47
C THR A 169 -13.69 -15.12 22.89
N GLY A 170 -14.22 -13.91 23.14
CA GLY A 170 -14.29 -13.33 24.47
C GLY A 170 -15.17 -14.14 25.44
N GLY A 171 -16.32 -14.61 24.98
CA GLY A 171 -17.22 -15.47 25.75
C GLY A 171 -16.56 -16.81 26.13
N LEU A 172 -15.92 -17.47 25.16
CA LEU A 172 -15.19 -18.74 25.41
C LEU A 172 -14.00 -18.53 26.36
N ALA A 173 -13.27 -17.43 26.23
CA ALA A 173 -12.17 -17.11 27.15
C ALA A 173 -12.63 -16.87 28.59
N ALA A 174 -13.84 -16.38 28.80
CA ALA A 174 -14.40 -16.17 30.13
C ALA A 174 -14.87 -17.47 30.80
N LEU A 175 -15.20 -18.51 30.03
CA LEU A 175 -15.67 -19.78 30.60
C LEU A 175 -14.61 -20.49 31.46
N GLY A 176 -13.33 -20.41 31.12
CA GLY A 176 -12.24 -21.01 31.90
C GLY A 176 -12.16 -20.47 33.33
N PRO A 177 -12.01 -19.14 33.53
CA PRO A 177 -12.04 -18.55 34.87
C PRO A 177 -13.33 -18.84 35.65
N LEU A 178 -14.51 -18.77 34.98
CA LEU A 178 -15.78 -19.03 35.63
C LEU A 178 -15.93 -20.43 36.14
N THR A 179 -15.49 -21.43 35.36
CA THR A 179 -15.49 -22.85 35.80
C THR A 179 -14.56 -23.10 36.96
N LEU A 180 -13.37 -22.46 36.94
CA LEU A 180 -12.44 -22.52 38.08
C LEU A 180 -13.04 -21.93 39.36
N ILE A 181 -13.64 -20.76 39.29
CA ILE A 181 -14.30 -20.10 40.42
C ILE A 181 -15.44 -21.01 40.95
N GLY A 182 -16.25 -21.53 40.03
CA GLY A 182 -17.32 -22.48 40.39
C GLY A 182 -16.81 -23.71 41.12
N PHE A 183 -15.70 -24.27 40.67
CA PHE A 183 -15.08 -25.43 41.28
C PHE A 183 -14.54 -25.13 42.69
N PHE A 184 -13.84 -24.01 42.88
CA PHE A 184 -13.36 -23.57 44.18
C PHE A 184 -14.48 -23.29 45.18
N VAL A 185 -15.57 -22.67 44.75
CA VAL A 185 -16.75 -22.43 45.62
C VAL A 185 -17.40 -23.73 46.01
N PHE A 186 -17.51 -24.66 45.07
CA PHE A 186 -18.09 -25.99 45.34
C PHE A 186 -17.22 -26.77 46.35
N GLU A 187 -15.90 -26.81 46.13
CA GLU A 187 -14.98 -27.52 47.06
C GLU A 187 -15.00 -26.90 48.45
N HIS A 188 -15.03 -25.57 48.54
CA HIS A 188 -15.11 -24.89 49.85
C HIS A 188 -16.41 -25.21 50.63
N LYS A 189 -17.55 -25.32 49.91
CA LYS A 189 -18.82 -25.71 50.52
C LYS A 189 -18.80 -27.19 50.98
N MET A 190 -18.18 -28.08 50.22
CA MET A 190 -18.06 -29.47 50.60
C MET A 190 -17.20 -29.68 51.86
N LYS A 191 -16.07 -28.94 52.00
CA LYS A 191 -15.20 -28.97 53.18
C LYS A 191 -15.86 -28.44 54.46
N LYS A 192 -16.87 -27.59 54.33
CA LYS A 192 -17.63 -27.05 55.47
C LYS A 192 -18.72 -28.00 56.00
N LYS A 193 -19.08 -29.04 55.23
CA LYS A 193 -20.15 -29.99 55.58
C LYS A 193 -19.66 -31.27 56.25
N ASN A 194 -18.34 -31.49 56.21
CA ASN A 194 -17.64 -32.56 56.94
C ASN A 194 -16.91 -31.93 58.16
#